data_0f9658712c68c5c000aade579e43923e
#
_entry.id   0f9658712c68c5c000aade579e43923e
#
_cell.length_a   1.000
_cell.length_b   1.000
_cell.length_c   1.000
_cell.angle_alpha   90.00
_cell.angle_beta   90.00
_cell.angle_gamma   90.00
#
_symmetry.space_group_name_H-M   'P 1'
#
loop_
_entity.id
_entity.type
_entity.pdbx_description
1 polymer ?
#
loop_
_entity_poly.entity_id
_entity_poly.type
_entity_poly.pdbx_seq_one_letter_code
_entity_poly.pdbx_strand_id
1 'polypeptide(L)'
;MLIKVLAAEGDLSSASNVDKATVVRLLNNHSAALLITRKTAGNDTIGSLTADNGKVIYLEKDPTDTLTAASNGGSVKVVKIAYSHAS
;
A
#
# COMPACT_ATOMS: atom_id res chain seq x y z
N MET A 1 12.37 10.74 -9.41
CA MET A 1 10.89 10.71 -9.34
C MET A 1 10.44 11.56 -8.17
N LEU A 2 9.50 12.44 -8.41
CA LEU A 2 8.86 13.20 -7.35
C LEU A 2 7.49 12.63 -7.07
N ILE A 3 7.08 12.64 -5.82
CA ILE A 3 5.75 12.23 -5.42
C ILE A 3 5.04 13.38 -4.71
N LYS A 4 3.72 13.41 -4.86
CA LYS A 4 2.86 14.32 -4.12
C LYS A 4 2.04 13.50 -3.14
N VAL A 5 2.09 13.82 -1.86
CA VAL A 5 1.29 13.16 -0.83
C VAL A 5 -0.12 13.77 -0.85
N LEU A 6 -1.13 12.94 -0.99
CA LEU A 6 -2.53 13.37 -1.18
C LEU A 6 -3.42 13.14 0.04
N ALA A 7 -2.92 12.47 1.07
CA ALA A 7 -3.70 12.16 2.26
C ALA A 7 -2.77 11.93 3.45
N ALA A 8 -3.32 11.79 4.64
CA ALA A 8 -2.53 11.42 5.81
C ALA A 8 -2.11 9.95 5.73
N GLU A 9 -0.91 9.65 6.20
CA GLU A 9 -0.42 8.29 6.24
C GLU A 9 -1.24 7.44 7.21
N GLY A 10 -1.63 6.25 6.75
CA GLY A 10 -2.33 5.27 7.56
C GLY A 10 -1.54 3.97 7.62
N ASP A 11 -2.22 2.89 8.00
CA ASP A 11 -1.63 1.56 8.08
C ASP A 11 -2.58 0.49 7.52
N LEU A 12 -2.11 -0.76 7.51
CA LEU A 12 -2.89 -1.91 7.06
C LEU A 12 -3.27 -2.84 8.21
N SER A 13 -3.60 -2.28 9.38
CA SER A 13 -4.14 -3.07 10.49
C SER A 13 -5.45 -3.76 10.11
N SER A 14 -6.14 -3.21 9.11
CA SER A 14 -7.26 -3.86 8.42
C SER A 14 -7.13 -3.58 6.93
N ALA A 15 -7.88 -4.30 6.10
CA ALA A 15 -7.88 -4.06 4.66
C ALA A 15 -8.31 -2.61 4.38
N SER A 16 -7.63 -1.96 3.44
CA SER A 16 -7.86 -0.55 3.15
C SER A 16 -7.72 -0.27 1.65
N ASN A 17 -8.61 0.57 1.11
CA ASN A 17 -8.45 1.08 -0.25
C ASN A 17 -7.52 2.31 -0.30
N VAL A 18 -6.96 2.71 0.82
CA VAL A 18 -6.00 3.81 0.95
C VAL A 18 -6.56 5.09 0.32
N ASP A 19 -7.72 5.53 0.82
CA ASP A 19 -8.41 6.73 0.33
C ASP A 19 -8.71 6.67 -1.18
N LYS A 20 -9.07 5.49 -1.67
CA LYS A 20 -9.36 5.23 -3.10
C LYS A 20 -8.17 5.59 -3.99
N ALA A 21 -6.96 5.34 -3.51
CA ALA A 21 -5.74 5.65 -4.24
C ALA A 21 -5.61 4.80 -5.49
N THR A 22 -5.03 5.40 -6.52
CA THR A 22 -4.56 4.67 -7.71
C THR A 22 -3.07 4.38 -7.61
N VAL A 23 -2.33 5.15 -6.83
CA VAL A 23 -0.92 4.91 -6.53
C VAL A 23 -0.72 5.06 -5.03
N VAL A 24 0.00 4.11 -4.45
CA VAL A 24 0.23 4.04 -3.01
C VAL A 24 1.73 3.94 -2.74
N ARG A 25 2.21 4.73 -1.77
CA ARG A 25 3.53 4.51 -1.18
C ARG A 25 3.34 3.62 0.04
N LEU A 26 4.00 2.47 0.03
CA LEU A 26 3.92 1.48 1.10
C LEU A 26 5.29 1.30 1.72
N LEU A 27 5.36 1.39 3.05
CA LEU A 27 6.59 1.13 3.81
C LEU A 27 6.33 -0.02 4.77
N ASN A 28 7.11 -1.09 4.65
CA ASN A 28 7.10 -2.14 5.67
C ASN A 28 8.04 -1.71 6.81
N ASN A 29 7.48 -1.20 7.88
CA ASN A 29 8.22 -0.75 9.06
C ASN A 29 8.30 -1.85 10.14
N HIS A 30 8.06 -3.10 9.76
CA HIS A 30 8.21 -4.24 10.64
C HIS A 30 9.62 -4.83 10.53
N SER A 31 10.03 -5.63 11.51
CA SER A 31 11.36 -6.24 11.55
C SER A 31 11.52 -7.46 10.63
N ALA A 32 10.44 -7.93 10.03
CA ALA A 32 10.44 -9.08 9.12
C ALA A 32 9.70 -8.75 7.84
N ALA A 33 9.95 -9.54 6.78
CA ALA A 33 9.21 -9.43 5.53
C ALA A 33 7.75 -9.78 5.74
N LEU A 34 6.84 -9.07 5.06
CA LEU A 34 5.41 -9.28 5.15
C LEU A 34 4.80 -9.46 3.76
N LEU A 35 3.83 -10.34 3.64
CA LEU A 35 3.09 -10.53 2.40
C LEU A 35 1.98 -9.49 2.31
N ILE A 36 1.95 -8.76 1.21
CA ILE A 36 0.93 -7.75 0.93
C ILE A 36 0.07 -8.27 -0.20
N THR A 37 -1.25 -8.29 -0.01
CA THR A 37 -2.20 -8.81 -0.98
C THR A 37 -3.10 -7.69 -1.48
N ARG A 38 -3.27 -7.63 -2.80
CA ARG A 38 -4.24 -6.75 -3.46
C ARG A 38 -5.50 -7.54 -3.77
N LYS A 39 -6.65 -7.01 -3.35
CA LYS A 39 -7.95 -7.65 -3.53
C LYS A 39 -8.93 -6.67 -4.17
N THR A 40 -9.93 -7.22 -4.86
CA THR A 40 -11.04 -6.40 -5.36
C THR A 40 -11.91 -5.93 -4.20
N ALA A 41 -12.82 -4.97 -4.46
CA ALA A 41 -13.81 -4.55 -3.48
C ALA A 41 -14.68 -5.71 -2.97
N GLY A 42 -14.86 -6.73 -3.79
CA GLY A 42 -15.59 -7.95 -3.43
C GLY A 42 -14.76 -8.97 -2.66
N ASN A 43 -13.53 -8.61 -2.26
CA ASN A 43 -12.62 -9.43 -1.47
C ASN A 43 -12.01 -10.61 -2.25
N ASP A 44 -11.97 -10.52 -3.58
CA ASP A 44 -11.28 -11.52 -4.42
C ASP A 44 -9.82 -11.13 -4.59
N THR A 45 -8.92 -12.09 -4.39
CA THR A 45 -7.48 -11.85 -4.51
C THR A 45 -7.10 -11.61 -5.96
N ILE A 46 -6.42 -10.48 -6.22
CA ILE A 46 -5.87 -10.15 -7.53
C ILE A 46 -4.40 -10.61 -7.61
N GLY A 47 -3.62 -10.32 -6.58
CA GLY A 47 -2.21 -10.69 -6.53
C GLY A 47 -1.59 -10.33 -5.19
N SER A 48 -0.34 -10.74 -5.01
CA SER A 48 0.38 -10.47 -3.77
C SER A 48 1.86 -10.28 -4.06
N LEU A 49 2.54 -9.61 -3.13
CA LEU A 49 3.98 -9.43 -3.17
C LEU A 49 4.54 -9.46 -1.75
N THR A 50 5.83 -9.73 -1.65
CA THR A 50 6.55 -9.69 -0.37
C THR A 50 7.20 -8.31 -0.23
N ALA A 51 6.86 -7.62 0.87
CA ALA A 51 7.51 -6.37 1.24
C ALA A 51 8.59 -6.68 2.27
N ASP A 52 9.86 -6.49 1.89
CA ASP A 52 10.97 -6.71 2.81
C ASP A 52 10.98 -5.66 3.91
N ASN A 53 11.57 -6.00 5.06
CA ASN A 53 11.61 -5.08 6.18
C ASN A 53 12.39 -3.81 5.81
N GLY A 54 11.84 -2.66 6.19
CA GLY A 54 12.45 -1.36 5.94
C GLY A 54 12.38 -0.89 4.48
N LYS A 55 11.67 -1.59 3.61
CA LYS A 55 11.60 -1.24 2.18
C LYS A 55 10.34 -0.43 1.87
N VAL A 56 10.50 0.49 0.92
CA VAL A 56 9.41 1.28 0.35
C VAL A 56 9.05 0.71 -1.01
N ILE A 57 7.76 0.53 -1.23
CA ILE A 57 7.22 0.01 -2.49
C ILE A 57 6.17 1.00 -3.00
N TYR A 58 6.20 1.28 -4.30
CA TYR A 58 5.18 2.08 -4.97
C TYR A 58 4.28 1.13 -5.74
N LEU A 59 2.99 1.13 -5.39
CA LEU A 59 2.00 0.23 -5.96
C LEU A 59 0.94 1.01 -6.73
N GLU A 60 0.57 0.47 -7.89
CA GLU A 60 -0.58 0.96 -8.65
C GLU A 60 -1.74 0.00 -8.42
N LYS A 61 -2.95 0.54 -8.31
CA LYS A 61 -4.15 -0.26 -8.13
C LYS A 61 -5.38 0.52 -8.60
N ASP A 62 -6.50 -0.16 -8.76
CA ASP A 62 -7.76 0.51 -9.00
C ASP A 62 -8.28 1.16 -7.72
N PRO A 63 -9.03 2.27 -7.80
CA PRO A 63 -9.46 3.01 -6.61
C PRO A 63 -10.23 2.18 -5.60
N THR A 64 -11.01 1.20 -6.04
CA THR A 64 -11.83 0.37 -5.16
C THR A 64 -11.10 -0.87 -4.64
N ASP A 65 -9.91 -1.17 -5.18
CA ASP A 65 -9.12 -2.30 -4.71
C ASP A 65 -8.57 -2.03 -3.32
N THR A 66 -8.53 -3.09 -2.49
CA THR A 66 -7.98 -3.00 -1.15
C THR A 66 -6.61 -3.66 -1.08
N LEU A 67 -5.80 -3.19 -0.13
CA LEU A 67 -4.55 -3.82 0.24
C LEU A 67 -4.69 -4.39 1.63
N THR A 68 -4.05 -5.53 1.88
CA THR A 68 -4.04 -6.16 3.20
C THR A 68 -2.68 -6.79 3.44
N ALA A 69 -2.25 -6.79 4.70
CA ALA A 69 -1.03 -7.46 5.13
C ALA A 69 -1.42 -8.80 5.77
N ALA A 70 -0.62 -9.85 5.53
CA ALA A 70 -0.88 -11.16 6.10
C ALA A 70 -0.80 -11.16 7.62
N SER A 71 0.07 -10.31 8.18
CA SER A 71 0.22 -10.13 9.63
C SER A 71 0.87 -8.78 9.90
N ASN A 72 0.80 -8.31 11.14
CA ASN A 72 1.48 -7.09 11.59
C ASN A 72 1.18 -5.87 10.71
N GLY A 73 -0.05 -5.77 10.20
CA GLY A 73 -0.45 -4.69 9.28
C GLY A 73 -0.32 -3.29 9.88
N GLY A 74 -0.38 -3.18 11.21
CA GLY A 74 -0.16 -1.90 11.89
C GLY A 74 1.26 -1.35 11.72
N SER A 75 2.20 -2.20 11.34
CA SER A 75 3.58 -1.80 11.02
C SER A 75 3.77 -1.48 9.53
N VAL A 76 2.76 -1.68 8.70
CA VAL A 76 2.81 -1.35 7.27
C VAL A 76 2.17 0.02 7.07
N LYS A 77 2.97 1.01 6.72
CA LYS A 77 2.51 2.38 6.52
C LYS A 77 2.16 2.60 5.06
N VAL A 78 1.00 3.18 4.81
CA VAL A 78 0.51 3.42 3.46
C VAL A 78 -0.02 4.83 3.33
N VAL A 79 0.15 5.42 2.15
CA VAL A 79 -0.37 6.75 1.87
C VAL A 79 -0.69 6.89 0.38
N LYS A 80 -1.77 7.59 0.10
CA LYS A 80 -2.18 7.94 -1.25
C LYS A 80 -1.21 8.99 -1.81
N ILE A 81 -0.68 8.73 -2.98
CA ILE A 81 0.24 9.66 -3.65
C ILE A 81 -0.12 9.84 -5.11
N ALA A 82 0.50 10.84 -5.73
CA ALA A 82 0.55 11.00 -7.17
C ALA A 82 2.01 11.12 -7.59
N TYR A 83 2.33 10.62 -8.79
CA TYR A 83 3.63 10.81 -9.38
C TYR A 83 3.71 12.11 -10.14
N SER A 84 4.90 12.73 -10.12
CA SER A 84 5.24 13.80 -11.03
C SER A 84 6.40 13.37 -11.92
N HIS A 85 6.25 13.56 -13.21
CA HIS A 85 7.34 13.34 -14.17
C HIS A 85 8.21 14.60 -14.33
N ALA A 86 7.77 15.73 -13.82
CA ALA A 86 8.57 16.94 -13.80
C ALA A 86 9.66 16.79 -12.76
N SER A 87 10.85 16.77 -13.16
CA SER A 87 11.99 16.66 -12.28
C SER A 87 12.93 17.83 -12.50
#